data_bccca8dac2ee4fa470de9160751e128d
#
_entry.id   bccca8dac2ee4fa470de9160751e128d
#
_cell.length_a   1.000
_cell.length_b   1.000
_cell.length_c   1.000
_cell.angle_alpha   90.00
_cell.angle_beta   90.00
_cell.angle_gamma   90.00
#
_symmetry.space_group_name_H-M   'P 1'
#
loop_
_entity.id
_entity.type
_entity.pdbx_description
1 polymer ?
#
loop_
_entity_poly.entity_id
_entity_poly.type
_entity_poly.pdbx_seq_one_letter_code
_entity_poly.pdbx_strand_id
1 'polypeptide(L)'
;MKSAREMLPGTAKNDRIDAEAIAQAGMSLRCAVLPIADTDDLGASMPLLSSQPAYAARRAAMARNRLHAVLLESDPAFEAAADLSAAWTLDVLAAFGGAAGIVAAGRRSCGAACARGGATKEARDAFWNAACASAGSCSHPASEDLVVRELADEIATADAERAELSAGLEGMLSEDETYQCLLTVPGIGPKTAAALVTSIDISLFQGDSRLAAYCGLAPEDRDSGTSLSSVTSTRAGNKALKNLLIFSCSPLVGTKNGFGRCYDRCVARGMRHNKALKAVARKRLRVIYAVMRDRVPYIEPSADGDVEKSSPAA
;
A
#
# COMPACT_ATOMS: atom_id res chain seq x y z
N MET A 1 4.94 -23.60 -3.44
CA MET A 1 4.22 -24.51 -4.36
C MET A 1 5.10 -25.01 -5.50
N LYS A 2 5.70 -24.13 -6.31
CA LYS A 2 6.53 -24.56 -7.45
C LYS A 2 7.65 -25.54 -7.06
N SER A 3 8.36 -25.26 -5.96
CA SER A 3 9.44 -26.11 -5.44
C SER A 3 8.97 -27.47 -4.88
N ALA A 4 7.79 -27.55 -4.27
CA ALA A 4 7.24 -28.81 -3.75
C ALA A 4 6.83 -29.74 -4.89
N ARG A 5 6.37 -29.17 -6.01
CA ARG A 5 6.01 -29.91 -7.21
C ARG A 5 7.23 -30.46 -7.94
N GLU A 6 8.34 -29.72 -7.96
CA GLU A 6 9.61 -30.15 -8.58
C GLU A 6 10.22 -31.40 -7.87
N MET A 7 9.74 -31.73 -6.66
CA MET A 7 10.13 -32.92 -5.91
C MET A 7 9.29 -34.16 -6.28
N LEU A 8 8.20 -34.00 -7.03
CA LEU A 8 7.35 -35.11 -7.48
C LEU A 8 7.69 -35.52 -8.92
N PRO A 9 7.74 -36.82 -9.24
CA PRO A 9 8.01 -37.29 -10.58
C PRO A 9 6.81 -36.98 -11.51
N GLY A 10 7.10 -36.41 -12.68
CA GLY A 10 6.12 -36.17 -13.74
C GLY A 10 5.98 -34.71 -14.14
N THR A 11 5.78 -34.48 -15.46
CA THR A 11 5.64 -33.13 -16.06
C THR A 11 4.17 -32.71 -16.26
N ALA A 12 3.22 -33.62 -16.02
CA ALA A 12 1.80 -33.33 -16.23
C ALA A 12 1.27 -32.31 -15.22
N LYS A 13 0.61 -31.27 -15.72
CA LYS A 13 0.01 -30.22 -14.92
C LYS A 13 -1.49 -30.47 -14.81
N ASN A 14 -1.93 -30.95 -13.66
CA ASN A 14 -3.34 -31.04 -13.33
C ASN A 14 -3.57 -30.79 -11.85
N ASP A 15 -4.78 -30.41 -11.48
CA ASP A 15 -5.18 -30.03 -10.13
C ASP A 15 -5.00 -31.18 -9.11
N ARG A 16 -5.13 -32.44 -9.54
CA ARG A 16 -4.94 -33.61 -8.69
C ARG A 16 -3.47 -33.74 -8.23
N ILE A 17 -2.53 -33.57 -9.14
CA ILE A 17 -1.08 -33.63 -8.83
C ILE A 17 -0.70 -32.44 -7.96
N ASP A 18 -1.26 -31.26 -8.22
CA ASP A 18 -1.01 -30.06 -7.41
C ASP A 18 -1.58 -30.24 -5.99
N ALA A 19 -2.78 -30.84 -5.83
CA ALA A 19 -3.35 -31.18 -4.53
C ALA A 19 -2.51 -32.21 -3.75
N GLU A 20 -2.03 -33.24 -4.43
CA GLU A 20 -1.14 -34.24 -3.85
C GLU A 20 0.20 -33.63 -3.41
N ALA A 21 0.79 -32.76 -4.21
CA ALA A 21 2.01 -32.02 -3.87
C ALA A 21 1.83 -31.13 -2.63
N ILE A 22 0.66 -30.46 -2.50
CA ILE A 22 0.32 -29.66 -1.34
C ILE A 22 0.19 -30.53 -0.09
N ALA A 23 -0.54 -31.65 -0.20
CA ALA A 23 -0.74 -32.57 0.92
C ALA A 23 0.59 -33.17 1.42
N GLN A 24 1.43 -33.63 0.51
CA GLN A 24 2.75 -34.19 0.84
C GLN A 24 3.70 -33.13 1.43
N ALA A 25 3.69 -31.90 0.90
CA ALA A 25 4.46 -30.80 1.47
C ALA A 25 3.99 -30.43 2.87
N GLY A 26 2.69 -30.41 3.12
CA GLY A 26 2.11 -30.16 4.46
C GLY A 26 2.47 -31.24 5.47
N MET A 27 2.50 -32.51 5.04
CA MET A 27 2.87 -33.65 5.91
C MET A 27 4.37 -33.71 6.20
N SER A 28 5.21 -33.42 5.21
CA SER A 28 6.67 -33.60 5.29
C SER A 28 7.39 -32.39 5.85
N LEU A 29 6.85 -31.17 5.63
CA LEU A 29 7.49 -29.90 5.96
C LEU A 29 6.66 -29.11 6.98
N ARG A 30 6.32 -29.73 8.09
CA ARG A 30 5.53 -29.08 9.18
C ARG A 30 6.13 -27.75 9.64
N CYS A 31 7.44 -27.56 9.56
CA CYS A 31 8.11 -26.30 9.90
C CYS A 31 7.95 -25.19 8.82
N ALA A 32 7.55 -25.55 7.61
CA ALA A 32 7.37 -24.61 6.49
C ALA A 32 5.92 -24.18 6.31
N VAL A 33 4.97 -24.83 6.98
CA VAL A 33 3.54 -24.52 6.93
C VAL A 33 3.14 -23.88 8.25
N LEU A 34 2.52 -22.70 8.17
CA LEU A 34 1.93 -22.07 9.34
C LEU A 34 0.61 -22.77 9.64
N PRO A 35 0.38 -23.25 10.89
CA PRO A 35 -0.92 -23.80 11.26
C PRO A 35 -1.99 -22.71 11.17
N ILE A 36 -3.20 -23.10 10.77
CA ILE A 36 -4.37 -22.23 10.91
C ILE A 36 -4.78 -22.34 12.37
N ALA A 37 -4.70 -21.23 13.11
CA ALA A 37 -5.23 -21.18 14.47
C ALA A 37 -6.76 -21.25 14.42
N ASP A 38 -7.38 -21.88 15.42
CA ASP A 38 -8.81 -21.73 15.67
C ASP A 38 -9.04 -20.28 16.10
N THR A 39 -9.45 -19.45 15.14
CA THR A 39 -9.80 -18.06 15.37
C THR A 39 -11.27 -17.98 15.73
N ASP A 40 -11.61 -17.19 16.73
CA ASP A 40 -12.96 -16.73 17.02
C ASP A 40 -13.54 -16.01 15.78
N ASP A 41 -14.87 -15.90 15.72
CA ASP A 41 -15.61 -15.33 14.58
C ASP A 41 -15.08 -13.95 14.13
N LEU A 42 -14.58 -13.15 15.07
CA LEU A 42 -13.93 -11.86 14.79
C LEU A 42 -12.60 -12.04 14.03
N GLY A 43 -11.74 -12.94 14.47
CA GLY A 43 -10.47 -13.22 13.80
C GLY A 43 -10.64 -13.82 12.40
N ALA A 44 -11.70 -14.60 12.17
CA ALA A 44 -12.01 -15.16 10.84
C ALA A 44 -12.54 -14.08 9.88
N SER A 45 -13.28 -13.10 10.34
CA SER A 45 -13.89 -12.04 9.52
C SER A 45 -12.92 -10.88 9.20
N MET A 46 -11.94 -10.63 10.06
CA MET A 46 -10.97 -9.53 9.92
C MET A 46 -10.19 -9.53 8.59
N PRO A 47 -9.65 -10.65 8.07
CA PRO A 47 -8.95 -10.66 6.78
C PRO A 47 -9.86 -10.28 5.62
N LEU A 48 -11.14 -10.64 5.68
CA LEU A 48 -12.12 -10.27 4.67
C LEU A 48 -12.34 -8.76 4.68
N LEU A 49 -12.63 -8.19 5.84
CA LEU A 49 -12.87 -6.74 6.01
C LEU A 49 -11.65 -5.91 5.64
N SER A 50 -10.44 -6.34 6.02
CA SER A 50 -9.20 -5.62 5.72
C SER A 50 -8.84 -5.61 4.22
N SER A 51 -9.38 -6.56 3.43
CA SER A 51 -9.16 -6.62 1.99
C SER A 51 -10.01 -5.62 1.20
N GLN A 52 -11.17 -5.21 1.72
CA GLN A 52 -12.13 -4.38 1.01
C GLN A 52 -11.64 -2.94 0.74
N PRO A 53 -11.00 -2.22 1.68
CA PRO A 53 -10.43 -0.91 1.38
C PRO A 53 -9.38 -0.94 0.26
N ALA A 54 -8.59 -2.03 0.19
CA ALA A 54 -7.60 -2.22 -0.86
C ALA A 54 -8.26 -2.52 -2.22
N TYR A 55 -9.40 -3.21 -2.22
CA TYR A 55 -10.19 -3.45 -3.43
C TYR A 55 -10.81 -2.14 -3.95
N ALA A 56 -11.45 -1.36 -3.09
CA ALA A 56 -12.01 -0.04 -3.45
C ALA A 56 -10.91 0.90 -4.00
N ALA A 57 -9.74 0.94 -3.36
CA ALA A 57 -8.58 1.71 -3.84
C ALA A 57 -8.12 1.29 -5.25
N ARG A 58 -8.16 -0.01 -5.58
CA ARG A 58 -7.82 -0.49 -6.93
C ARG A 58 -8.86 -0.07 -7.96
N ARG A 59 -10.15 -0.14 -7.64
CA ARG A 59 -11.22 0.35 -8.51
C ARG A 59 -11.03 1.83 -8.82
N ALA A 60 -10.85 2.66 -7.80
CA ALA A 60 -10.57 4.08 -7.97
C ALA A 60 -9.34 4.36 -8.85
N ALA A 61 -8.25 3.61 -8.66
CA ALA A 61 -7.03 3.76 -9.47
C ALA A 61 -7.26 3.35 -10.94
N MET A 62 -8.00 2.26 -11.19
CA MET A 62 -8.33 1.82 -12.54
C MET A 62 -9.22 2.83 -13.26
N ALA A 63 -10.27 3.33 -12.59
CA ALA A 63 -11.15 4.36 -13.14
C ALA A 63 -10.38 5.68 -13.41
N ARG A 64 -9.48 6.08 -12.50
CA ARG A 64 -8.61 7.27 -12.68
C ARG A 64 -7.69 7.13 -13.89
N ASN A 65 -7.03 5.98 -14.04
CA ASN A 65 -6.19 5.72 -15.21
C ASN A 65 -7.00 5.72 -16.52
N ARG A 66 -8.22 5.22 -16.50
CA ARG A 66 -9.11 5.24 -17.66
C ARG A 66 -9.57 6.66 -17.98
N LEU A 67 -9.96 7.43 -16.95
CA LEU A 67 -10.33 8.85 -17.11
C LEU A 67 -9.18 9.68 -17.68
N HIS A 68 -7.97 9.50 -17.13
CA HIS A 68 -6.74 10.09 -17.66
C HIS A 68 -6.55 9.76 -19.16
N ALA A 69 -6.71 8.51 -19.54
CA ALA A 69 -6.54 8.09 -20.93
C ALA A 69 -7.61 8.73 -21.86
N VAL A 70 -8.87 8.82 -21.41
CA VAL A 70 -9.96 9.45 -22.19
C VAL A 70 -9.69 10.93 -22.39
N LEU A 71 -9.33 11.66 -21.34
CA LEU A 71 -9.03 13.09 -21.44
C LEU A 71 -7.79 13.36 -22.29
N LEU A 72 -6.75 12.52 -22.16
CA LEU A 72 -5.52 12.64 -22.94
C LEU A 72 -5.75 12.41 -24.45
N GLU A 73 -6.64 11.47 -24.79
CA GLU A 73 -7.02 11.18 -26.18
C GLU A 73 -7.77 12.37 -26.80
N SER A 74 -8.62 13.05 -26.03
CA SER A 74 -9.40 14.18 -26.51
C SER A 74 -8.58 15.47 -26.58
N ASP A 75 -7.90 15.84 -25.51
CA ASP A 75 -7.05 17.02 -25.44
C ASP A 75 -6.01 16.95 -24.31
N PRO A 76 -4.72 16.76 -24.63
CA PRO A 76 -3.64 16.72 -23.64
C PRO A 76 -3.50 17.99 -22.79
N ALA A 77 -3.90 19.15 -23.30
CA ALA A 77 -3.79 20.40 -22.55
C ALA A 77 -4.88 20.52 -21.49
N PHE A 78 -6.08 20.03 -21.76
CA PHE A 78 -7.15 19.94 -20.77
C PHE A 78 -6.84 18.89 -19.71
N GLU A 79 -6.36 17.72 -20.12
CA GLU A 79 -5.94 16.67 -19.19
C GLU A 79 -4.87 17.18 -18.22
N ALA A 80 -3.84 17.88 -18.70
CA ALA A 80 -2.78 18.44 -17.86
C ALA A 80 -3.29 19.50 -16.86
N ALA A 81 -4.39 20.19 -17.16
CA ALA A 81 -5.04 21.15 -16.28
C ALA A 81 -6.02 20.50 -15.29
N ALA A 82 -6.47 19.28 -15.57
CA ALA A 82 -7.40 18.52 -14.75
C ALA A 82 -6.64 17.68 -13.70
N ASP A 83 -6.38 18.25 -12.52
CA ASP A 83 -5.81 17.48 -11.41
C ASP A 83 -6.81 16.42 -10.91
N LEU A 84 -6.69 15.20 -11.42
CA LEU A 84 -7.55 14.06 -11.06
C LEU A 84 -7.32 13.55 -9.62
N SER A 85 -6.37 14.10 -8.89
CA SER A 85 -6.17 13.83 -7.46
C SER A 85 -7.02 14.73 -6.57
N ALA A 86 -7.47 15.86 -7.09
CA ALA A 86 -8.28 16.84 -6.38
C ALA A 86 -9.77 16.48 -6.46
N ALA A 87 -10.44 16.38 -5.31
CA ALA A 87 -11.86 16.04 -5.24
C ALA A 87 -12.75 17.00 -6.05
N TRP A 88 -12.45 18.31 -5.97
CA TRP A 88 -13.22 19.31 -6.71
C TRP A 88 -13.18 19.13 -8.24
N THR A 89 -12.06 18.62 -8.79
CA THR A 89 -11.96 18.31 -10.23
C THR A 89 -12.90 17.16 -10.58
N LEU A 90 -12.91 16.10 -9.78
CA LEU A 90 -13.80 14.95 -9.97
C LEU A 90 -15.27 15.38 -9.86
N ASP A 91 -15.63 16.23 -8.89
CA ASP A 91 -16.98 16.75 -8.72
C ASP A 91 -17.45 17.54 -9.96
N VAL A 92 -16.57 18.34 -10.56
CA VAL A 92 -16.88 19.11 -11.79
C VAL A 92 -17.03 18.18 -12.98
N LEU A 93 -16.14 17.22 -13.16
CA LEU A 93 -16.19 16.23 -14.24
C LEU A 93 -17.43 15.34 -14.12
N ALA A 94 -17.81 14.91 -12.92
CA ALA A 94 -19.03 14.15 -12.66
C ALA A 94 -20.29 14.98 -13.00
N ALA A 95 -20.30 16.27 -12.67
CA ALA A 95 -21.45 17.13 -12.93
C ALA A 95 -21.61 17.50 -14.42
N PHE A 96 -20.53 17.79 -15.12
CA PHE A 96 -20.58 18.43 -16.43
C PHE A 96 -19.96 17.60 -17.57
N GLY A 97 -19.14 16.59 -17.26
CA GLY A 97 -18.40 15.82 -18.26
C GLY A 97 -17.06 16.43 -18.62
N GLY A 98 -16.63 16.27 -19.87
CA GLY A 98 -15.38 16.79 -20.40
C GLY A 98 -15.39 18.30 -20.66
N ALA A 99 -14.40 18.78 -21.43
CA ALA A 99 -14.25 20.21 -21.73
C ALA A 99 -15.49 20.84 -22.37
N ALA A 100 -16.12 20.11 -23.32
CA ALA A 100 -17.32 20.60 -24.01
C ALA A 100 -18.50 20.75 -23.05
N GLY A 101 -18.78 19.77 -22.21
CA GLY A 101 -19.87 19.82 -21.23
C GLY A 101 -19.67 20.92 -20.18
N ILE A 102 -18.42 21.13 -19.72
CA ILE A 102 -18.07 22.21 -18.80
C ILE A 102 -18.37 23.60 -19.42
N VAL A 103 -17.95 23.79 -20.68
CA VAL A 103 -18.19 25.06 -21.37
C VAL A 103 -19.68 25.28 -21.63
N ALA A 104 -20.43 24.23 -22.02
CA ALA A 104 -21.89 24.29 -22.19
C ALA A 104 -22.61 24.63 -20.88
N ALA A 105 -22.15 24.17 -19.74
CA ALA A 105 -22.70 24.50 -18.41
C ALA A 105 -22.44 25.95 -17.98
N GLY A 106 -21.44 26.58 -18.56
CA GLY A 106 -21.09 27.99 -18.38
C GLY A 106 -20.20 28.27 -17.17
N ARG A 107 -19.45 29.38 -17.26
CA ARG A 107 -18.41 29.76 -16.25
C ARG A 107 -18.96 29.87 -14.82
N ARG A 108 -20.21 30.37 -14.65
CA ARG A 108 -20.83 30.52 -13.33
C ARG A 108 -21.07 29.18 -12.67
N SER A 109 -21.62 28.20 -13.39
CA SER A 109 -21.92 26.85 -12.90
C SER A 109 -20.64 26.09 -12.57
N CYS A 110 -19.67 26.10 -13.48
CA CYS A 110 -18.36 25.52 -13.29
C CYS A 110 -17.63 26.14 -12.07
N GLY A 111 -17.57 27.48 -12.00
CA GLY A 111 -16.94 28.20 -10.91
C GLY A 111 -17.58 27.93 -9.55
N ALA A 112 -18.91 27.76 -9.49
CA ALA A 112 -19.62 27.41 -8.27
C ALA A 112 -19.32 25.97 -7.83
N ALA A 113 -19.25 25.03 -8.77
CA ALA A 113 -18.88 23.65 -8.47
C ALA A 113 -17.43 23.54 -7.94
N CYS A 114 -16.47 24.16 -8.62
CA CYS A 114 -15.08 24.24 -8.17
C CYS A 114 -14.95 24.85 -6.77
N ALA A 115 -15.72 25.92 -6.49
CA ALA A 115 -15.67 26.60 -5.19
C ALA A 115 -16.20 25.74 -4.05
N ARG A 116 -17.28 24.97 -4.27
CA ARG A 116 -17.80 24.01 -3.28
C ARG A 116 -16.79 22.95 -2.91
N GLY A 117 -16.00 22.48 -3.89
CA GLY A 117 -14.94 21.51 -3.68
C GLY A 117 -13.63 22.11 -3.14
N GLY A 118 -13.60 23.42 -2.80
CA GLY A 118 -12.44 24.05 -2.17
C GLY A 118 -11.33 24.50 -3.12
N ALA A 119 -11.58 24.59 -4.43
CA ALA A 119 -10.61 25.07 -5.40
C ALA A 119 -10.26 26.55 -5.18
N THR A 120 -8.98 26.93 -5.29
CA THR A 120 -8.55 28.33 -5.27
C THR A 120 -9.06 29.07 -6.50
N LYS A 121 -9.07 30.40 -6.43
CA LYS A 121 -9.52 31.22 -7.57
C LYS A 121 -8.66 30.98 -8.81
N GLU A 122 -7.34 30.92 -8.59
CA GLU A 122 -6.35 30.69 -9.64
C GLU A 122 -6.56 29.32 -10.32
N ALA A 123 -6.80 28.26 -9.54
CA ALA A 123 -7.06 26.93 -10.05
C ALA A 123 -8.37 26.89 -10.87
N ARG A 124 -9.43 27.53 -10.40
CA ARG A 124 -10.71 27.64 -11.12
C ARG A 124 -10.57 28.37 -12.45
N ASP A 125 -9.84 29.49 -12.46
CA ASP A 125 -9.65 30.29 -13.68
C ASP A 125 -8.76 29.52 -14.67
N ALA A 126 -7.70 28.87 -14.22
CA ALA A 126 -6.84 28.03 -15.07
C ALA A 126 -7.63 26.87 -15.68
N PHE A 127 -8.40 26.13 -14.87
CA PHE A 127 -9.23 25.02 -15.32
C PHE A 127 -10.29 25.44 -16.32
N TRP A 128 -11.01 26.54 -16.05
CA TRP A 128 -12.00 27.10 -17.00
C TRP A 128 -11.37 27.50 -18.32
N ASN A 129 -10.23 28.19 -18.30
CA ASN A 129 -9.53 28.61 -19.51
C ASN A 129 -9.07 27.40 -20.34
N ALA A 130 -8.57 26.35 -19.69
CA ALA A 130 -8.20 25.09 -20.35
C ALA A 130 -9.43 24.43 -21.00
N ALA A 131 -10.56 24.34 -20.27
CA ALA A 131 -11.80 23.81 -20.84
C ALA A 131 -12.28 24.60 -22.07
N CYS A 132 -12.25 25.94 -22.02
CA CYS A 132 -12.62 26.80 -23.17
C CYS A 132 -11.70 26.59 -24.38
N ALA A 133 -10.40 26.42 -24.16
CA ALA A 133 -9.45 26.17 -25.25
C ALA A 133 -9.67 24.81 -25.90
N SER A 134 -10.12 23.81 -25.12
CA SER A 134 -10.23 22.42 -25.52
C SER A 134 -11.63 21.97 -25.95
N ALA A 135 -12.66 22.77 -25.73
CA ALA A 135 -14.06 22.39 -25.98
C ALA A 135 -14.38 21.95 -27.44
N GLY A 136 -13.57 22.37 -28.41
CA GLY A 136 -13.70 22.00 -29.83
C GLY A 136 -12.80 20.83 -30.25
N SER A 137 -11.96 20.30 -29.39
CA SER A 137 -10.95 19.30 -29.75
C SER A 137 -11.53 17.89 -29.90
N CYS A 138 -12.60 17.56 -29.17
CA CYS A 138 -13.24 16.25 -29.24
C CYS A 138 -14.21 16.12 -30.42
N SER A 139 -14.08 15.03 -31.19
CA SER A 139 -14.96 14.70 -32.30
C SER A 139 -16.35 14.21 -31.85
N HIS A 140 -16.49 13.68 -30.66
CA HIS A 140 -17.71 13.09 -30.12
C HIS A 140 -17.99 13.58 -28.68
N PRO A 141 -18.22 14.87 -28.46
CA PRO A 141 -18.29 15.47 -27.12
C PRO A 141 -19.38 14.86 -26.22
N ALA A 142 -20.55 14.52 -26.78
CA ALA A 142 -21.63 13.92 -25.98
C ALA A 142 -21.27 12.52 -25.43
N SER A 143 -20.54 11.74 -26.21
CA SER A 143 -20.07 10.41 -25.76
C SER A 143 -18.93 10.53 -24.74
N GLU A 144 -18.03 11.47 -24.95
CA GLU A 144 -16.96 11.79 -24.01
C GLU A 144 -17.54 12.26 -22.67
N ASP A 145 -18.45 13.24 -22.69
CA ASP A 145 -19.11 13.76 -21.48
C ASP A 145 -19.77 12.65 -20.66
N LEU A 146 -20.42 11.69 -21.31
CA LEU A 146 -21.04 10.56 -20.64
C LEU A 146 -19.98 9.67 -19.94
N VAL A 147 -18.94 9.29 -20.66
CA VAL A 147 -17.87 8.43 -20.13
C VAL A 147 -17.09 9.13 -19.01
N VAL A 148 -16.80 10.42 -19.17
CA VAL A 148 -16.10 11.22 -18.16
C VAL A 148 -16.92 11.31 -16.87
N ARG A 149 -18.23 11.55 -16.96
CA ARG A 149 -19.12 11.58 -15.79
C ARG A 149 -19.13 10.25 -15.05
N GLU A 150 -19.35 9.15 -15.78
CA GLU A 150 -19.38 7.82 -15.16
C GLU A 150 -18.06 7.46 -14.46
N LEU A 151 -16.92 7.75 -15.10
CA LEU A 151 -15.61 7.47 -14.50
C LEU A 151 -15.32 8.36 -13.29
N ALA A 152 -15.73 9.62 -13.33
CA ALA A 152 -15.57 10.53 -12.19
C ALA A 152 -16.46 10.10 -11.01
N ASP A 153 -17.69 9.69 -11.25
CA ASP A 153 -18.61 9.16 -10.24
C ASP A 153 -18.09 7.83 -9.65
N GLU A 154 -17.55 6.94 -10.49
CA GLU A 154 -16.95 5.69 -10.03
C GLU A 154 -15.77 5.94 -9.09
N ILE A 155 -14.90 6.91 -9.42
CA ILE A 155 -13.77 7.29 -8.58
C ILE A 155 -14.27 7.82 -7.24
N ALA A 156 -15.22 8.76 -7.24
CA ALA A 156 -15.76 9.35 -6.02
C ALA A 156 -16.43 8.30 -5.12
N THR A 157 -17.23 7.42 -5.71
CA THR A 157 -17.90 6.32 -5.01
C THR A 157 -16.88 5.36 -4.39
N ALA A 158 -15.88 4.92 -5.15
CA ALA A 158 -14.87 3.99 -4.65
C ALA A 158 -13.97 4.61 -3.57
N ASP A 159 -13.67 5.91 -3.66
CA ASP A 159 -12.92 6.63 -2.62
C ASP A 159 -13.74 6.81 -1.33
N ALA A 160 -15.06 7.07 -1.45
CA ALA A 160 -15.98 7.14 -0.31
C ALA A 160 -16.12 5.78 0.38
N GLU A 161 -16.37 4.70 -0.38
CA GLU A 161 -16.42 3.32 0.13
C GLU A 161 -15.12 2.95 0.87
N ARG A 162 -13.98 3.32 0.30
CA ARG A 162 -12.66 3.08 0.93
C ARG A 162 -12.53 3.81 2.26
N ALA A 163 -12.99 5.06 2.34
CA ALA A 163 -12.93 5.85 3.56
C ALA A 163 -13.83 5.27 4.65
N GLU A 164 -15.07 4.91 4.30
CA GLU A 164 -16.04 4.30 5.22
C GLU A 164 -15.54 2.96 5.77
N LEU A 165 -15.10 2.06 4.87
CA LEU A 165 -14.56 0.76 5.26
C LEU A 165 -13.31 0.87 6.15
N SER A 166 -12.43 1.85 5.85
CA SER A 166 -11.26 2.11 6.67
C SER A 166 -11.64 2.62 8.06
N ALA A 167 -12.59 3.56 8.14
CA ALA A 167 -13.08 4.08 9.42
C ALA A 167 -13.79 3.01 10.25
N GLY A 168 -14.62 2.17 9.60
CA GLY A 168 -15.27 1.03 10.26
C GLY A 168 -14.26 0.04 10.85
N LEU A 169 -13.22 -0.31 10.08
CA LEU A 169 -12.15 -1.19 10.55
C LEU A 169 -11.36 -0.57 11.71
N GLU A 170 -11.02 0.72 11.62
CA GLU A 170 -10.34 1.45 12.70
C GLU A 170 -11.22 1.50 13.97
N GLY A 171 -12.52 1.70 13.81
CA GLY A 171 -13.50 1.66 14.93
C GLY A 171 -13.54 0.29 15.62
N MET A 172 -13.55 -0.81 14.86
CA MET A 172 -13.53 -2.17 15.43
C MET A 172 -12.23 -2.48 16.18
N LEU A 173 -11.11 -1.90 15.74
CA LEU A 173 -9.79 -2.12 16.33
C LEU A 173 -9.45 -1.10 17.44
N SER A 174 -10.30 -0.11 17.67
CA SER A 174 -10.01 0.99 18.60
C SER A 174 -9.74 0.53 20.03
N GLU A 175 -10.34 -0.57 20.47
CA GLU A 175 -10.15 -1.17 21.80
C GLU A 175 -9.12 -2.30 21.83
N ASP A 176 -8.58 -2.68 20.66
CA ASP A 176 -7.56 -3.72 20.61
C ASP A 176 -6.22 -3.21 21.15
N GLU A 177 -5.69 -3.87 22.17
CA GLU A 177 -4.46 -3.50 22.86
C GLU A 177 -3.24 -3.52 21.90
N THR A 178 -3.16 -4.51 21.01
CA THR A 178 -2.08 -4.64 20.06
C THR A 178 -2.11 -3.50 19.04
N TYR A 179 -3.31 -3.15 18.58
CA TYR A 179 -3.50 -2.02 17.68
C TYR A 179 -3.03 -0.71 18.32
N GLN A 180 -3.44 -0.45 19.56
CA GLN A 180 -3.05 0.76 20.30
C GLN A 180 -1.52 0.81 20.52
N CYS A 181 -0.92 -0.31 20.90
CA CYS A 181 0.53 -0.40 21.06
C CYS A 181 1.27 -0.15 19.74
N LEU A 182 0.76 -0.64 18.61
CA LEU A 182 1.36 -0.42 17.29
C LEU A 182 1.33 1.05 16.86
N LEU A 183 0.30 1.81 17.22
CA LEU A 183 0.21 3.25 16.92
C LEU A 183 1.32 4.07 17.60
N THR A 184 1.95 3.56 18.66
CA THR A 184 3.09 4.23 19.32
C THR A 184 4.39 4.10 18.53
N VAL A 185 4.47 3.18 17.56
CA VAL A 185 5.69 2.96 16.77
C VAL A 185 5.82 4.03 15.67
N PRO A 186 6.92 4.78 15.61
CA PRO A 186 7.11 5.81 14.59
C PRO A 186 6.89 5.31 13.17
N GLY A 187 6.07 6.05 12.40
CA GLY A 187 5.71 5.73 11.03
C GLY A 187 4.63 4.65 10.87
N ILE A 188 4.02 4.20 11.96
CA ILE A 188 2.82 3.36 11.92
C ILE A 188 1.60 4.24 12.17
N GLY A 189 0.81 4.46 11.13
CA GLY A 189 -0.50 5.10 11.25
C GLY A 189 -1.63 4.06 11.33
N PRO A 190 -2.90 4.52 11.53
CA PRO A 190 -4.07 3.66 11.70
C PRO A 190 -4.18 2.56 10.64
N LYS A 191 -4.04 2.90 9.37
CA LYS A 191 -4.10 1.94 8.26
C LYS A 191 -3.03 0.85 8.34
N THR A 192 -1.82 1.23 8.74
CA THR A 192 -0.70 0.26 8.85
C THR A 192 -0.91 -0.64 10.06
N ALA A 193 -1.32 -0.09 11.20
CA ALA A 193 -1.63 -0.86 12.39
C ALA A 193 -2.77 -1.85 12.14
N ALA A 194 -3.87 -1.40 11.54
CA ALA A 194 -5.00 -2.26 11.18
C ALA A 194 -4.56 -3.41 10.25
N ALA A 195 -3.79 -3.11 9.20
CA ALA A 195 -3.30 -4.13 8.29
C ALA A 195 -2.36 -5.15 8.98
N LEU A 196 -1.55 -4.74 9.95
CA LEU A 196 -0.67 -5.63 10.71
C LEU A 196 -1.49 -6.55 11.63
N VAL A 197 -2.42 -6.00 12.41
CA VAL A 197 -3.26 -6.77 13.34
C VAL A 197 -4.13 -7.79 12.59
N THR A 198 -4.71 -7.39 11.46
CA THR A 198 -5.61 -8.26 10.69
C THR A 198 -4.90 -9.30 9.82
N SER A 199 -3.60 -9.10 9.52
CA SER A 199 -2.85 -9.98 8.61
C SER A 199 -1.83 -10.87 9.31
N ILE A 200 -1.51 -10.62 10.57
CA ILE A 200 -0.45 -11.30 11.30
C ILE A 200 -0.99 -11.83 12.62
N ASP A 201 -1.14 -13.14 12.72
CA ASP A 201 -1.23 -13.79 14.02
C ASP A 201 0.19 -13.99 14.56
N ILE A 202 0.56 -13.18 15.54
CA ILE A 202 1.93 -13.16 16.09
C ILE A 202 2.30 -14.46 16.80
N SER A 203 1.32 -15.21 17.31
CA SER A 203 1.54 -16.48 18.03
C SER A 203 2.14 -17.56 17.12
N LEU A 204 1.93 -17.46 15.82
CA LEU A 204 2.46 -18.40 14.82
C LEU A 204 3.95 -18.20 14.53
N PHE A 205 4.55 -17.11 15.01
CA PHE A 205 5.92 -16.76 14.68
C PHE A 205 6.85 -16.93 15.88
N GLN A 206 7.81 -17.84 15.77
CA GLN A 206 8.82 -18.11 16.83
C GLN A 206 9.89 -17.02 16.95
N GLY A 207 9.82 -15.93 16.15
CA GLY A 207 10.77 -14.83 16.17
C GLY A 207 10.63 -13.88 15.01
N ASP A 208 11.27 -12.71 15.14
CA ASP A 208 11.25 -11.64 14.14
C ASP A 208 11.82 -12.07 12.78
N SER A 209 12.74 -13.03 12.75
CA SER A 209 13.34 -13.53 11.52
C SER A 209 12.34 -14.33 10.67
N ARG A 210 11.46 -15.14 11.31
CA ARG A 210 10.39 -15.85 10.61
C ARG A 210 9.32 -14.88 10.11
N LEU A 211 8.94 -13.90 10.91
CA LEU A 211 8.04 -12.84 10.49
C LEU A 211 8.62 -12.05 9.31
N ALA A 212 9.93 -11.78 9.31
CA ALA A 212 10.57 -11.10 8.19
C ALA A 212 10.58 -11.91 6.91
N ALA A 213 10.77 -13.22 7.00
CA ALA A 213 10.65 -14.12 5.85
C ALA A 213 9.21 -14.13 5.31
N TYR A 214 8.21 -14.20 6.19
CA TYR A 214 6.80 -14.11 5.83
C TYR A 214 6.46 -12.78 5.15
N CYS A 215 6.94 -11.64 5.68
CA CYS A 215 6.77 -10.32 5.07
C CYS A 215 7.68 -10.07 3.86
N GLY A 216 8.53 -11.01 3.45
CA GLY A 216 9.46 -10.84 2.32
C GLY A 216 10.54 -9.78 2.55
N LEU A 217 10.88 -9.49 3.81
CA LEU A 217 11.94 -8.56 4.22
C LEU A 217 13.21 -9.26 4.70
N ALA A 218 13.23 -10.60 4.74
CA ALA A 218 14.44 -11.35 5.03
C ALA A 218 15.45 -11.18 3.90
N PRO A 219 16.76 -11.04 4.21
CA PRO A 219 17.80 -11.16 3.20
C PRO A 219 17.78 -12.59 2.64
N GLU A 220 18.02 -12.74 1.36
CA GLU A 220 18.23 -14.02 0.70
C GLU A 220 19.69 -14.05 0.26
N ASP A 221 20.49 -14.87 0.94
CA ASP A 221 21.85 -15.12 0.54
C ASP A 221 21.84 -16.06 -0.66
N ARG A 222 22.29 -15.56 -1.78
CA ARG A 222 22.56 -16.37 -2.97
C ARG A 222 24.05 -16.67 -3.02
N ASP A 223 24.42 -17.71 -2.32
CA ASP A 223 25.76 -18.30 -2.39
C ASP A 223 25.71 -19.48 -3.38
N SER A 224 26.20 -19.27 -4.59
CA SER A 224 26.39 -20.35 -5.55
C SER A 224 27.88 -20.52 -5.81
N GLY A 225 28.55 -21.34 -4.99
CA GLY A 225 29.96 -21.68 -5.17
C GLY A 225 30.90 -20.47 -5.11
N THR A 226 32.03 -20.54 -5.79
CA THR A 226 33.15 -19.60 -5.69
C THR A 226 32.97 -18.27 -6.43
N SER A 227 31.86 -18.02 -7.16
CA SER A 227 31.83 -16.90 -8.11
C SER A 227 30.76 -15.82 -7.89
N LEU A 228 29.75 -16.00 -7.02
CA LEU A 228 28.72 -14.99 -6.79
C LEU A 228 28.21 -15.02 -5.35
N SER A 229 28.66 -14.07 -4.52
CA SER A 229 28.03 -13.73 -3.25
C SER A 229 27.20 -12.47 -3.45
N SER A 230 25.87 -12.57 -3.57
CA SER A 230 24.98 -11.42 -3.64
C SER A 230 23.81 -11.58 -2.68
N VAL A 231 23.67 -10.61 -1.79
CA VAL A 231 22.52 -10.51 -0.91
C VAL A 231 21.38 -9.79 -1.65
N THR A 232 20.33 -10.50 -1.99
CA THR A 232 19.14 -9.93 -2.62
C THR A 232 17.93 -10.04 -1.68
N SER A 233 16.94 -9.18 -1.85
CA SER A 233 15.69 -9.35 -1.12
C SER A 233 14.86 -10.45 -1.78
N THR A 234 14.38 -11.41 -0.99
CA THR A 234 13.51 -12.48 -1.48
C THR A 234 12.32 -11.95 -2.26
N ARG A 235 11.94 -12.68 -3.33
CA ARG A 235 10.69 -12.44 -4.08
C ARG A 235 9.52 -13.18 -3.45
N ALA A 236 9.78 -14.09 -2.54
CA ALA A 236 8.78 -14.82 -1.76
C ALA A 236 8.19 -13.94 -0.64
N GLY A 237 7.14 -14.43 0.01
CA GLY A 237 6.46 -13.77 1.12
C GLY A 237 5.28 -12.89 0.70
N ASN A 238 4.63 -12.29 1.69
CA ASN A 238 3.46 -11.44 1.48
C ASN A 238 3.86 -10.09 0.89
N LYS A 239 3.63 -9.94 -0.42
CA LYS A 239 3.99 -8.72 -1.18
C LYS A 239 3.24 -7.48 -0.68
N ALA A 240 2.00 -7.63 -0.22
CA ALA A 240 1.20 -6.51 0.27
C ALA A 240 1.79 -5.96 1.58
N LEU A 241 2.08 -6.85 2.55
CA LEU A 241 2.75 -6.48 3.80
C LEU A 241 4.15 -5.91 3.57
N LYS A 242 4.92 -6.51 2.65
CA LYS A 242 6.23 -5.98 2.26
C LYS A 242 6.17 -4.53 1.82
N ASN A 243 5.27 -4.24 0.88
CA ASN A 243 5.11 -2.89 0.33
C ASN A 243 4.62 -1.91 1.41
N LEU A 244 3.63 -2.32 2.20
CA LEU A 244 3.11 -1.52 3.31
C LEU A 244 4.22 -1.15 4.31
N LEU A 245 5.01 -2.13 4.76
CA LEU A 245 6.09 -1.93 5.71
C LEU A 245 7.20 -1.02 5.17
N ILE A 246 7.54 -1.13 3.88
CA ILE A 246 8.54 -0.26 3.24
C ILE A 246 7.98 1.15 3.07
N PHE A 247 6.76 1.28 2.57
CA PHE A 247 6.14 2.58 2.30
C PHE A 247 5.92 3.39 3.58
N SER A 248 5.49 2.72 4.66
CA SER A 248 5.33 3.34 5.98
C SER A 248 6.65 3.78 6.64
N CYS A 249 7.80 3.50 6.01
CA CYS A 249 9.09 4.09 6.42
C CYS A 249 9.39 5.43 5.75
N SER A 250 8.69 5.82 4.69
CA SER A 250 8.96 7.08 3.99
C SER A 250 8.86 8.33 4.89
N PRO A 251 7.86 8.46 5.78
CA PRO A 251 7.77 9.59 6.71
C PRO A 251 8.88 9.64 7.76
N LEU A 252 9.67 8.57 7.90
CA LEU A 252 10.78 8.51 8.86
C LEU A 252 12.06 9.14 8.31
N VAL A 253 12.13 9.42 7.01
CA VAL A 253 13.27 10.07 6.38
C VAL A 253 13.38 11.51 6.89
N GLY A 254 14.55 11.90 7.37
CA GLY A 254 14.78 13.20 7.96
C GLY A 254 14.29 13.39 9.40
N THR A 255 13.70 12.36 10.02
CA THR A 255 13.30 12.42 11.43
C THR A 255 14.49 12.11 12.36
N LYS A 256 14.48 12.72 13.56
CA LYS A 256 15.55 12.53 14.56
C LYS A 256 15.38 11.27 15.43
N ASN A 257 14.44 10.39 15.13
CA ASN A 257 14.24 9.13 15.87
C ASN A 257 15.26 8.04 15.46
N GLY A 258 15.30 6.91 16.16
CA GLY A 258 16.21 5.79 15.90
C GLY A 258 16.07 5.16 14.51
N PHE A 259 14.91 5.30 13.87
CA PHE A 259 14.68 4.82 12.51
C PHE A 259 15.19 5.79 11.45
N GLY A 260 14.98 7.13 11.64
CA GLY A 260 15.55 8.16 10.79
C GLY A 260 17.08 8.12 10.81
N ARG A 261 17.68 8.06 12.01
CA ARG A 261 19.14 7.88 12.15
C ARG A 261 19.65 6.60 11.49
N CYS A 262 18.84 5.53 11.48
CA CYS A 262 19.20 4.31 10.77
C CYS A 262 19.18 4.51 9.25
N TYR A 263 18.21 5.24 8.73
CA TYR A 263 18.14 5.60 7.31
C TYR A 263 19.37 6.41 6.89
N ASP A 264 19.68 7.47 7.64
CA ASP A 264 20.83 8.35 7.36
C ASP A 264 22.16 7.59 7.34
N ARG A 265 22.37 6.69 8.30
CA ARG A 265 23.55 5.79 8.30
C ARG A 265 23.62 4.88 7.08
N CYS A 266 22.47 4.38 6.60
CA CYS A 266 22.42 3.56 5.40
C CYS A 266 22.80 4.36 4.15
N VAL A 267 22.28 5.58 4.02
CA VAL A 267 22.61 6.49 2.91
C VAL A 267 24.08 6.91 2.96
N ALA A 268 24.60 7.26 4.15
CA ALA A 268 26.02 7.61 4.34
C ALA A 268 26.98 6.48 3.94
N ARG A 269 26.52 5.20 4.01
CA ARG A 269 27.26 4.03 3.51
C ARG A 269 27.06 3.78 2.00
N GLY A 270 26.45 4.69 1.26
CA GLY A 270 26.24 4.61 -0.17
C GLY A 270 25.03 3.76 -0.60
N MET A 271 24.11 3.43 0.31
CA MET A 271 22.89 2.71 -0.08
C MET A 271 21.94 3.64 -0.84
N ARG A 272 21.37 3.12 -1.94
CA ARG A 272 20.29 3.81 -2.65
C ARG A 272 19.04 3.91 -1.77
N HIS A 273 18.25 4.97 -1.93
CA HIS A 273 17.02 5.28 -1.17
C HIS A 273 16.14 4.05 -0.86
N ASN A 274 15.72 3.33 -1.89
CA ASN A 274 14.86 2.15 -1.72
C ASN A 274 15.54 1.01 -0.94
N LYS A 275 16.86 0.86 -1.02
CA LYS A 275 17.61 -0.14 -0.26
C LYS A 275 17.71 0.28 1.21
N ALA A 276 17.92 1.57 1.47
CA ALA A 276 17.93 2.14 2.82
C ALA A 276 16.55 1.99 3.50
N LEU A 277 15.44 2.31 2.80
CA LEU A 277 14.09 2.10 3.33
C LEU A 277 13.81 0.64 3.69
N LYS A 278 14.26 -0.34 2.88
CA LYS A 278 14.13 -1.76 3.20
C LYS A 278 14.90 -2.15 4.47
N ALA A 279 16.10 -1.59 4.66
CA ALA A 279 16.90 -1.83 5.86
C ALA A 279 16.18 -1.26 7.11
N VAL A 280 15.63 -0.06 7.01
CA VAL A 280 14.81 0.54 8.08
C VAL A 280 13.56 -0.31 8.35
N ALA A 281 12.84 -0.73 7.31
CA ALA A 281 11.67 -1.61 7.45
C ALA A 281 12.02 -2.92 8.18
N ARG A 282 13.16 -3.52 7.86
CA ARG A 282 13.64 -4.74 8.56
C ARG A 282 13.97 -4.47 10.03
N LYS A 283 14.62 -3.35 10.34
CA LYS A 283 14.90 -2.94 11.74
C LYS A 283 13.59 -2.69 12.49
N ARG A 284 12.65 -1.97 11.87
CA ARG A 284 11.35 -1.66 12.49
C ARG A 284 10.49 -2.90 12.69
N LEU A 285 10.57 -3.89 11.79
CA LEU A 285 9.84 -5.14 11.93
C LEU A 285 10.20 -5.91 13.21
N ARG A 286 11.45 -5.81 13.70
CA ARG A 286 11.83 -6.37 15.01
C ARG A 286 11.07 -5.72 16.16
N VAL A 287 10.91 -4.40 16.08
CA VAL A 287 10.14 -3.64 17.07
C VAL A 287 8.66 -3.99 16.98
N ILE A 288 8.10 -4.05 15.77
CA ILE A 288 6.72 -4.47 15.53
C ILE A 288 6.48 -5.87 16.11
N TYR A 289 7.40 -6.83 15.86
CA TYR A 289 7.31 -8.17 16.42
C TYR A 289 7.25 -8.15 17.96
N ALA A 290 8.14 -7.40 18.60
CA ALA A 290 8.17 -7.30 20.06
C ALA A 290 6.89 -6.65 20.61
N VAL A 291 6.44 -5.54 19.99
CA VAL A 291 5.21 -4.84 20.39
C VAL A 291 3.99 -5.76 20.27
N MET A 292 3.85 -6.49 19.16
CA MET A 292 2.72 -7.40 18.96
C MET A 292 2.75 -8.60 19.91
N ARG A 293 3.95 -9.14 20.20
CA ARG A 293 4.13 -10.30 21.10
C ARG A 293 3.85 -9.93 22.56
N ASP A 294 4.43 -8.82 23.00
CA ASP A 294 4.46 -8.43 24.42
C ASP A 294 3.28 -7.50 24.78
N ARG A 295 2.58 -6.94 23.78
CA ARG A 295 1.51 -5.94 23.92
C ARG A 295 1.93 -4.73 24.76
N VAL A 296 3.15 -4.26 24.55
CA VAL A 296 3.74 -3.12 25.26
C VAL A 296 3.98 -1.99 24.27
N PRO A 297 3.59 -0.73 24.62
CA PRO A 297 3.85 0.44 23.77
C PRO A 297 5.34 0.61 23.49
N TYR A 298 5.65 1.11 22.29
CA TYR A 298 7.03 1.43 21.92
C TYR A 298 7.52 2.65 22.71
N ILE A 299 8.70 2.53 23.30
CA ILE A 299 9.43 3.62 23.93
C ILE A 299 10.72 3.82 23.12
N GLU A 300 10.96 5.06 22.67
CA GLU A 300 12.18 5.39 21.94
C GLU A 300 13.41 5.17 22.86
N PRO A 301 14.38 4.34 22.48
CA PRO A 301 15.62 4.22 23.25
C PRO A 301 16.34 5.56 23.33
N SER A 302 16.83 5.94 24.52
CA SER A 302 17.64 7.14 24.70
C SER A 302 18.88 7.08 23.81
N ALA A 303 19.29 8.22 23.27
CA ALA A 303 20.42 8.31 22.33
C ALA A 303 21.77 7.82 22.93
N ASP A 304 21.86 7.71 24.23
CA ASP A 304 23.07 7.30 24.97
C ASP A 304 23.27 5.76 25.03
N GLY A 305 22.29 4.96 24.60
CA GLY A 305 22.34 3.48 24.66
C GLY A 305 23.00 2.78 23.46
N ASP A 306 23.34 3.48 22.39
CA ASP A 306 23.85 2.87 21.14
C ASP A 306 25.40 2.67 21.13
N VAL A 307 26.14 2.97 22.22
CA VAL A 307 27.61 2.96 22.24
C VAL A 307 28.20 1.63 22.71
N GLU A 308 27.43 0.73 23.30
CA GLU A 308 28.02 -0.43 24.01
C GLU A 308 27.73 -1.82 23.41
N LYS A 309 27.57 -1.96 22.06
CA LYS A 309 27.63 -3.30 21.42
C LYS A 309 28.41 -3.26 20.11
N SER A 310 29.62 -2.83 20.16
CA SER A 310 30.61 -3.09 19.10
C SER A 310 31.85 -3.70 19.75
N SER A 311 31.96 -4.95 19.62
CA SER A 311 33.11 -5.89 19.63
C SER A 311 32.94 -7.04 20.62
N PRO A 312 33.15 -8.27 20.19
CA PRO A 312 34.34 -8.93 20.72
C PRO A 312 35.34 -9.17 19.58
N ALA A 313 36.56 -8.78 19.90
CA ALA A 313 37.77 -9.22 19.21
C ALA A 313 38.04 -10.71 19.49
N ALA A 314 38.83 -11.30 18.58
CA ALA A 314 39.56 -12.54 18.53
C ALA A 314 38.89 -13.66 17.77
#